data_f181a1dd46f2929db6582c4f140d535f
#
_entry.id   f181a1dd46f2929db6582c4f140d535f
#
_cell.length_a   1.000
_cell.length_b   1.000
_cell.length_c   1.000
_cell.angle_alpha   90.00
_cell.angle_beta   90.00
_cell.angle_gamma   90.00
#
_symmetry.space_group_name_H-M   'P 1'
#
loop_
_entity.id
_entity.type
_entity.pdbx_description
1 polymer ?
#
loop_
_entity_poly.entity_id
_entity_poly.type
_entity_poly.pdbx_seq_one_letter_code
_entity_poly.pdbx_strand_id
1 'polypeptide(L)'
;KEVAINKPSLPGFQSAEGFELLQRQAKMFCGSSLVPQQFQGEQNFGNAIIALEMAQRMNASPLMVMQNLYIVYGNPGWSSKFLIATFNQCGRFEAIKYKETGKKGTDSQGIIAYTREKGSDEIIQGPEVTILIAKQEGWYDKKGSKWKTMPDQMLRYRAAAWLIRTTAPEISMGLQT
;
A
#
# COMPACT_ATOMS: atom_id res chain seq x y z
N LYS A 1 -35.30 -34.47 -2.73
CA LYS A 1 -34.23 -34.15 -1.76
C LYS A 1 -33.19 -33.32 -2.50
N GLU A 2 -33.21 -32.02 -2.28
CA GLU A 2 -32.13 -31.14 -2.76
C GLU A 2 -30.84 -31.51 -2.03
N VAL A 3 -29.83 -31.89 -2.77
CA VAL A 3 -28.47 -32.04 -2.24
C VAL A 3 -27.95 -30.63 -2.01
N ALA A 4 -27.87 -30.25 -0.74
CA ALA A 4 -27.23 -28.99 -0.36
C ALA A 4 -25.77 -29.04 -0.85
N ILE A 5 -25.45 -28.29 -1.90
CA ILE A 5 -24.08 -28.10 -2.38
C ILE A 5 -23.38 -27.28 -1.29
N ASN A 6 -22.61 -27.99 -0.46
CA ASN A 6 -21.81 -27.36 0.57
C ASN A 6 -20.75 -26.49 -0.15
N LYS A 7 -21.00 -25.18 -0.25
CA LYS A 7 -20.00 -24.25 -0.79
C LYS A 7 -18.79 -24.30 0.15
N PRO A 8 -17.57 -24.50 -0.38
CA PRO A 8 -16.38 -24.51 0.46
C PRO A 8 -16.31 -23.19 1.23
N SER A 9 -16.13 -23.26 2.54
CA SER A 9 -15.96 -22.08 3.37
C SER A 9 -14.65 -21.38 2.97
N LEU A 10 -14.75 -20.07 2.75
CA LEU A 10 -13.57 -19.23 2.47
C LEU A 10 -12.87 -18.89 3.81
N PRO A 11 -11.53 -18.80 3.82
CA PRO A 11 -10.81 -18.32 4.99
C PRO A 11 -11.32 -16.91 5.40
N GLY A 12 -11.53 -16.69 6.69
CA GLY A 12 -12.00 -15.38 7.16
C GLY A 12 -12.63 -15.42 8.55
N PHE A 13 -13.12 -14.27 9.02
CA PHE A 13 -13.75 -14.12 10.34
C PHE A 13 -15.26 -14.43 10.35
N GLN A 14 -15.85 -14.77 9.20
CA GLN A 14 -17.31 -14.90 9.06
C GLN A 14 -17.88 -16.22 9.57
N SER A 15 -17.04 -17.26 9.73
CA SER A 15 -17.44 -18.57 10.21
C SER A 15 -16.32 -19.24 11.00
N ALA A 16 -16.65 -20.19 11.86
CA ALA A 16 -15.65 -20.97 12.61
C ALA A 16 -14.71 -21.73 11.67
N GLU A 17 -15.26 -22.40 10.64
CA GLU A 17 -14.45 -23.10 9.63
C GLU A 17 -13.54 -22.14 8.84
N GLY A 18 -14.05 -20.99 8.44
CA GLY A 18 -13.27 -19.96 7.75
C GLY A 18 -12.14 -19.42 8.62
N PHE A 19 -12.39 -19.25 9.91
CA PHE A 19 -11.37 -18.82 10.86
C PHE A 19 -10.29 -19.89 11.09
N GLU A 20 -10.65 -21.16 11.19
CA GLU A 20 -9.68 -22.27 11.26
C GLU A 20 -8.79 -22.33 10.03
N LEU A 21 -9.35 -22.16 8.83
CA LEU A 21 -8.58 -22.10 7.59
C LEU A 21 -7.60 -20.91 7.59
N LEU A 22 -8.06 -19.75 8.06
CA LEU A 22 -7.24 -18.56 8.19
C LEU A 22 -6.07 -18.78 9.17
N GLN A 23 -6.33 -19.43 10.31
CA GLN A 23 -5.31 -19.80 11.28
C GLN A 23 -4.27 -20.76 10.71
N ARG A 24 -4.69 -21.78 9.95
CA ARG A 24 -3.77 -22.73 9.30
C ARG A 24 -2.88 -22.04 8.28
N GLN A 25 -3.43 -21.12 7.48
CA GLN A 25 -2.66 -20.31 6.54
C GLN A 25 -1.66 -19.40 7.28
N ALA A 26 -2.10 -18.72 8.33
CA ALA A 26 -1.23 -17.86 9.13
C ALA A 26 -0.05 -18.63 9.73
N LYS A 27 -0.28 -19.83 10.25
CA LYS A 27 0.78 -20.70 10.79
C LYS A 27 1.82 -21.07 9.74
N MET A 28 1.38 -21.37 8.52
CA MET A 28 2.30 -21.64 7.40
C MET A 28 3.16 -20.43 7.08
N PHE A 29 2.56 -19.23 6.97
CA PHE A 29 3.32 -18.01 6.66
C PHE A 29 4.27 -17.64 7.79
N CYS A 30 3.89 -17.76 9.05
CA CYS A 30 4.77 -17.50 10.20
C CYS A 30 6.03 -18.38 10.20
N GLY A 31 5.96 -19.59 9.65
CA GLY A 31 7.10 -20.49 9.50
C GLY A 31 7.98 -20.21 8.28
N SER A 32 7.63 -19.25 7.43
CA SER A 32 8.34 -18.98 6.18
C SER A 32 9.36 -17.84 6.33
N SER A 33 10.56 -18.06 5.81
CA SER A 33 11.58 -16.99 5.68
C SER A 33 11.29 -16.00 4.53
N LEU A 34 10.28 -16.25 3.71
CA LEU A 34 9.91 -15.36 2.59
C LEU A 34 9.00 -14.21 3.03
N VAL A 35 8.44 -14.26 4.24
CA VAL A 35 7.67 -13.16 4.80
C VAL A 35 8.59 -12.22 5.60
N PRO A 36 8.28 -10.91 5.70
CA PRO A 36 8.99 -9.98 6.56
C PRO A 36 8.98 -10.41 8.03
N GLN A 37 10.02 -10.03 8.79
CA GLN A 37 10.20 -10.42 10.20
C GLN A 37 8.98 -10.16 11.08
N GLN A 38 8.21 -9.09 10.79
CA GLN A 38 6.99 -8.73 11.52
C GLN A 38 5.86 -9.76 11.39
N PHE A 39 6.00 -10.74 10.50
CA PHE A 39 5.06 -11.85 10.31
C PHE A 39 5.68 -13.22 10.65
N GLN A 40 6.98 -13.28 10.97
CA GLN A 40 7.67 -14.53 11.30
C GLN A 40 7.50 -14.89 12.78
N GLY A 41 7.40 -16.18 13.04
CA GLY A 41 7.33 -16.74 14.38
C GLY A 41 5.93 -16.66 15.01
N GLU A 42 5.73 -17.46 16.05
CA GLU A 42 4.43 -17.57 16.74
C GLU A 42 3.98 -16.26 17.39
N GLN A 43 4.92 -15.43 17.86
CA GLN A 43 4.64 -14.13 18.45
C GLN A 43 3.98 -13.15 17.46
N ASN A 44 4.14 -13.37 16.16
CA ASN A 44 3.58 -12.54 15.09
C ASN A 44 2.36 -13.19 14.40
N PHE A 45 1.82 -14.24 14.98
CA PHE A 45 0.67 -14.97 14.43
C PHE A 45 -0.55 -14.05 14.18
N GLY A 46 -0.84 -13.17 15.13
CA GLY A 46 -1.92 -12.19 14.97
C GLY A 46 -1.70 -11.24 13.77
N ASN A 47 -0.47 -10.79 13.56
CA ASN A 47 -0.13 -9.95 12.41
C ASN A 47 -0.36 -10.70 11.08
N ALA A 48 0.01 -11.98 11.04
CA ALA A 48 -0.22 -12.82 9.86
C ALA A 48 -1.71 -13.01 9.57
N ILE A 49 -2.54 -13.26 10.59
CA ILE A 49 -4.00 -13.37 10.44
C ILE A 49 -4.59 -12.09 9.85
N ILE A 50 -4.21 -10.92 10.38
CA ILE A 50 -4.71 -9.63 9.90
C ILE A 50 -4.29 -9.39 8.46
N ALA A 51 -3.03 -9.66 8.12
CA ALA A 51 -2.53 -9.49 6.75
C ALA A 51 -3.23 -10.43 5.75
N LEU A 52 -3.55 -11.65 6.15
CA LEU A 52 -4.32 -12.60 5.33
C LEU A 52 -5.75 -12.11 5.09
N GLU A 53 -6.41 -11.60 6.12
CA GLU A 53 -7.76 -11.05 6.00
C GLU A 53 -7.76 -9.82 5.05
N MET A 54 -6.77 -8.94 5.19
CA MET A 54 -6.60 -7.82 4.28
C MET A 54 -6.37 -8.28 2.83
N ALA A 55 -5.53 -9.30 2.61
CA ALA A 55 -5.29 -9.86 1.28
C ALA A 55 -6.57 -10.40 0.66
N GLN A 56 -7.39 -11.08 1.43
CA GLN A 56 -8.67 -11.61 0.96
C GLN A 56 -9.63 -10.49 0.56
N ARG A 57 -9.77 -9.45 1.38
CA ARG A 57 -10.62 -8.29 1.06
C ARG A 57 -10.18 -7.57 -0.20
N MET A 58 -8.87 -7.49 -0.44
CA MET A 58 -8.29 -6.85 -1.62
C MET A 58 -8.27 -7.76 -2.86
N ASN A 59 -8.66 -9.04 -2.71
CA ASN A 59 -8.44 -10.06 -3.74
C ASN A 59 -6.98 -10.10 -4.22
N ALA A 60 -6.05 -9.96 -3.28
CA ALA A 60 -4.62 -9.89 -3.53
C ALA A 60 -3.88 -11.11 -2.97
N SER A 61 -2.68 -11.37 -3.47
CA SER A 61 -1.81 -12.43 -2.94
C SER A 61 -1.41 -12.11 -1.50
N PRO A 62 -1.58 -13.04 -0.55
CA PRO A 62 -1.14 -12.86 0.84
C PRO A 62 0.33 -12.45 0.96
N LEU A 63 1.22 -13.09 0.22
CA LEU A 63 2.64 -12.78 0.25
C LEU A 63 2.93 -11.36 -0.24
N MET A 64 2.25 -10.93 -1.31
CA MET A 64 2.39 -9.56 -1.81
C MET A 64 1.92 -8.53 -0.77
N VAL A 65 0.82 -8.80 -0.09
CA VAL A 65 0.33 -7.94 1.00
C VAL A 65 1.37 -7.89 2.12
N MET A 66 1.83 -9.02 2.62
CA MET A 66 2.82 -9.07 3.70
C MET A 66 4.13 -8.35 3.34
N GLN A 67 4.62 -8.49 2.11
CA GLN A 67 5.86 -7.86 1.66
C GLN A 67 5.74 -6.33 1.47
N ASN A 68 4.53 -5.81 1.36
CA ASN A 68 4.28 -4.39 1.08
C ASN A 68 3.55 -3.66 2.23
N LEU A 69 3.06 -4.40 3.21
CA LEU A 69 2.46 -3.84 4.42
C LEU A 69 3.56 -3.57 5.45
N TYR A 70 3.63 -2.36 5.96
CA TYR A 70 4.50 -2.03 7.09
C TYR A 70 3.65 -1.58 8.28
N ILE A 71 4.21 -1.72 9.47
CA ILE A 71 3.56 -1.31 10.72
C ILE A 71 4.47 -0.33 11.43
N VAL A 72 3.97 0.89 11.67
CA VAL A 72 4.69 1.92 12.41
C VAL A 72 3.82 2.34 13.60
N TYR A 73 4.32 2.10 14.82
CA TYR A 73 3.60 2.37 16.06
C TYR A 73 2.17 1.79 16.08
N GLY A 74 2.01 0.56 15.59
CA GLY A 74 0.71 -0.12 15.53
C GLY A 74 -0.18 0.30 14.35
N ASN A 75 0.21 1.29 13.57
CA ASN A 75 -0.54 1.74 12.41
C ASN A 75 -0.03 1.05 11.13
N PRO A 76 -0.86 0.28 10.44
CA PRO A 76 -0.49 -0.32 9.17
C PRO A 76 -0.45 0.73 8.06
N GLY A 77 0.45 0.52 7.11
CA GLY A 77 0.58 1.37 5.94
C GLY A 77 1.13 0.60 4.73
N TRP A 78 0.88 1.12 3.54
CA TRP A 78 1.35 0.51 2.31
C TRP A 78 2.66 1.11 1.82
N SER A 79 3.51 0.28 1.22
CA SER A 79 4.63 0.81 0.45
C SER A 79 4.12 1.63 -0.74
N SER A 80 4.73 2.78 -1.02
CA SER A 80 4.34 3.62 -2.17
C SER A 80 4.41 2.85 -3.49
N LYS A 81 5.37 1.93 -3.64
CA LYS A 81 5.49 1.07 -4.84
C LYS A 81 4.26 0.20 -5.04
N PHE A 82 3.76 -0.40 -3.97
CA PHE A 82 2.56 -1.24 -4.03
C PHE A 82 1.33 -0.43 -4.41
N LEU A 83 1.14 0.74 -3.80
CA LEU A 83 0.02 1.63 -4.14
C LEU A 83 0.06 2.07 -5.60
N ILE A 84 1.23 2.48 -6.09
CA ILE A 84 1.40 2.87 -7.50
C ILE A 84 1.07 1.71 -8.43
N ALA A 85 1.57 0.50 -8.12
CA ALA A 85 1.29 -0.68 -8.94
C ALA A 85 -0.21 -1.02 -8.95
N THR A 86 -0.84 -1.03 -7.78
CA THR A 86 -2.28 -1.32 -7.63
C THR A 86 -3.13 -0.27 -8.36
N PHE A 87 -2.79 1.01 -8.22
CA PHE A 87 -3.47 2.09 -8.93
C PHE A 87 -3.35 1.94 -10.44
N ASN A 88 -2.14 1.72 -10.95
CA ASN A 88 -1.91 1.58 -12.39
C ASN A 88 -2.61 0.35 -13.00
N GLN A 89 -2.89 -0.68 -12.18
CA GLN A 89 -3.56 -1.91 -12.59
C GLN A 89 -5.08 -1.90 -12.36
N CYS A 90 -5.63 -0.91 -11.66
CA CYS A 90 -7.04 -0.91 -11.27
C CYS A 90 -8.04 -0.84 -12.43
N GLY A 91 -7.59 -0.51 -13.63
CA GLY A 91 -8.41 -0.48 -14.84
C GLY A 91 -9.25 0.79 -15.01
N ARG A 92 -9.46 1.58 -13.96
CA ARG A 92 -10.27 2.82 -13.99
C ARG A 92 -9.48 4.02 -14.49
N PHE A 93 -8.23 4.13 -14.09
CA PHE A 93 -7.37 5.26 -14.40
C PHE A 93 -6.26 4.90 -15.39
N GLU A 94 -5.70 5.90 -16.04
CA GLU A 94 -4.41 5.77 -16.71
C GLU A 94 -3.28 5.72 -15.69
N ALA A 95 -2.11 5.21 -16.11
CA ALA A 95 -0.93 5.17 -15.25
C ALA A 95 -0.55 6.57 -14.77
N ILE A 96 -0.14 6.66 -13.50
CA ILE A 96 0.31 7.92 -12.89
C ILE A 96 1.48 8.49 -13.68
N LYS A 97 1.39 9.78 -13.98
CA LYS A 97 2.45 10.60 -14.56
C LYS A 97 2.89 11.67 -13.59
N TYR A 98 4.05 12.24 -13.84
CA TYR A 98 4.69 13.20 -12.95
C TYR A 98 5.11 14.45 -13.70
N LYS A 99 4.87 15.61 -13.09
CA LYS A 99 5.33 16.91 -13.55
C LYS A 99 6.32 17.47 -12.53
N GLU A 100 7.53 17.79 -12.98
CA GLU A 100 8.55 18.41 -12.15
C GLU A 100 8.23 19.90 -11.99
N THR A 101 8.49 20.43 -10.79
CA THR A 101 8.24 21.82 -10.41
C THR A 101 9.44 22.37 -9.66
N GLY A 102 9.52 23.69 -9.59
CA GLY A 102 10.60 24.38 -8.88
C GLY A 102 11.98 24.17 -9.50
N LYS A 103 13.02 24.51 -8.74
CA LYS A 103 14.41 24.41 -9.17
C LYS A 103 15.09 23.22 -8.51
N LYS A 104 15.63 22.31 -9.31
CA LYS A 104 16.36 21.12 -8.85
C LYS A 104 17.51 21.48 -7.90
N GLY A 105 17.62 20.74 -6.79
CA GLY A 105 18.66 20.94 -5.78
C GLY A 105 18.34 22.07 -4.78
N THR A 106 17.17 22.66 -4.83
CA THR A 106 16.69 23.68 -3.87
C THR A 106 15.46 23.19 -3.12
N ASP A 107 15.04 23.92 -2.10
CA ASP A 107 13.83 23.63 -1.33
C ASP A 107 12.56 23.71 -2.16
N SER A 108 12.58 24.47 -3.28
CA SER A 108 11.46 24.54 -4.21
C SER A 108 11.37 23.36 -5.18
N GLN A 109 12.38 22.48 -5.24
CA GLN A 109 12.29 21.27 -6.05
C GLN A 109 11.09 20.46 -5.63
N GLY A 110 10.19 20.17 -6.57
CA GLY A 110 8.94 19.49 -6.29
C GLY A 110 8.44 18.63 -7.44
N ILE A 111 7.41 17.88 -7.15
CA ILE A 111 6.69 17.02 -8.11
C ILE A 111 5.20 17.08 -7.84
N ILE A 112 4.43 17.13 -8.92
CA ILE A 112 2.99 16.89 -8.93
C ILE A 112 2.74 15.56 -9.64
N ALA A 113 2.03 14.66 -8.99
CA ALA A 113 1.51 13.45 -9.62
C ALA A 113 0.15 13.74 -10.24
N TYR A 114 -0.11 13.20 -11.43
CA TYR A 114 -1.39 13.37 -12.11
C TYR A 114 -1.77 12.12 -12.90
N THR A 115 -3.05 11.99 -13.18
CA THR A 115 -3.65 10.93 -13.98
C THR A 115 -4.89 11.45 -14.68
N ARG A 116 -5.63 10.58 -15.35
CA ARG A 116 -7.01 10.79 -15.83
C ARG A 116 -7.79 9.49 -15.73
N GLU A 117 -9.10 9.56 -15.68
CA GLU A 117 -9.92 8.37 -15.87
C GLU A 117 -9.82 7.91 -17.35
N LYS A 118 -9.85 6.60 -17.57
CA LYS A 118 -9.83 6.06 -18.94
C LYS A 118 -11.04 6.53 -19.72
N GLY A 119 -10.81 7.09 -20.91
CA GLY A 119 -11.86 7.65 -21.74
C GLY A 119 -12.26 9.09 -21.42
N SER A 120 -11.61 9.73 -20.45
CA SER A 120 -11.80 11.15 -20.11
C SER A 120 -10.56 11.97 -20.50
N ASP A 121 -10.77 13.20 -20.95
CA ASP A 121 -9.69 14.16 -21.18
C ASP A 121 -9.38 15.02 -19.95
N GLU A 122 -10.18 14.89 -18.89
CA GLU A 122 -9.99 15.63 -17.65
C GLU A 122 -8.77 15.13 -16.87
N ILE A 123 -7.84 16.04 -16.57
CA ILE A 123 -6.64 15.74 -15.79
C ILE A 123 -6.97 15.86 -14.31
N ILE A 124 -6.71 14.78 -13.56
CA ILE A 124 -6.80 14.74 -12.11
C ILE A 124 -5.39 14.93 -11.55
N GLN A 125 -5.18 16.01 -10.82
CA GLN A 125 -3.90 16.36 -10.21
C GLN A 125 -3.93 16.17 -8.70
N GLY A 126 -2.87 15.57 -8.16
CA GLY A 126 -2.59 15.57 -6.73
C GLY A 126 -1.94 16.89 -6.27
N PRO A 127 -1.75 17.07 -4.96
CA PRO A 127 -1.02 18.21 -4.43
C PRO A 127 0.47 18.15 -4.80
N GLU A 128 1.08 19.32 -4.89
CA GLU A 128 2.53 19.44 -5.07
C GLU A 128 3.26 18.98 -3.82
N VAL A 129 4.29 18.16 -4.00
CA VAL A 129 5.22 17.76 -2.94
C VAL A 129 6.58 18.38 -3.22
N THR A 130 7.14 19.10 -2.25
CA THR A 130 8.44 19.77 -2.39
C THR A 130 9.45 19.30 -1.35
N ILE A 131 10.73 19.58 -1.58
CA ILE A 131 11.77 19.35 -0.58
C ILE A 131 11.50 20.19 0.68
N LEU A 132 10.96 21.38 0.54
CA LEU A 132 10.56 22.21 1.69
C LEU A 132 9.54 21.49 2.57
N ILE A 133 8.50 20.94 1.97
CA ILE A 133 7.50 20.13 2.71
C ILE A 133 8.17 18.95 3.42
N ALA A 134 9.07 18.23 2.72
CA ALA A 134 9.77 17.09 3.32
C ALA A 134 10.62 17.48 4.55
N LYS A 135 11.19 18.69 4.55
CA LYS A 135 11.91 19.23 5.70
C LYS A 135 10.97 19.62 6.84
N GLN A 136 9.89 20.33 6.53
CA GLN A 136 8.89 20.76 7.51
C GLN A 136 8.20 19.58 8.22
N GLU A 137 7.92 18.51 7.47
CA GLU A 137 7.32 17.28 8.00
C GLU A 137 8.34 16.34 8.67
N GLY A 138 9.61 16.71 8.74
CA GLY A 138 10.66 15.93 9.38
C GLY A 138 11.08 14.67 8.63
N TRP A 139 10.62 14.48 7.38
CA TRP A 139 11.00 13.29 6.58
C TRP A 139 12.43 13.37 6.07
N TYR A 140 12.87 14.58 5.77
CA TYR A 140 14.18 14.84 5.15
C TYR A 140 15.33 14.49 6.07
N ASP A 141 15.25 14.86 7.34
CA ASP A 141 16.33 14.71 8.32
C ASP A 141 16.24 13.45 9.18
N LYS A 142 15.21 12.64 9.01
CA LYS A 142 15.05 11.37 9.73
C LYS A 142 16.28 10.46 9.49
N LYS A 143 16.75 9.81 10.55
CA LYS A 143 17.86 8.83 10.45
C LYS A 143 17.58 7.78 9.38
N GLY A 144 18.51 7.60 8.45
CA GLY A 144 18.36 6.66 7.32
C GLY A 144 17.44 7.16 6.20
N SER A 145 17.03 8.41 6.24
CA SER A 145 16.17 9.02 5.23
C SER A 145 16.78 8.98 3.84
N LYS A 146 16.00 8.54 2.85
CA LYS A 146 16.39 8.54 1.43
C LYS A 146 16.13 9.88 0.75
N TRP A 147 15.49 10.82 1.42
CA TRP A 147 15.24 12.17 0.89
C TRP A 147 16.51 12.94 0.56
N LYS A 148 17.62 12.67 1.27
CA LYS A 148 18.94 13.29 1.00
C LYS A 148 19.66 12.66 -0.18
N THR A 149 19.51 11.36 -0.37
CA THR A 149 20.29 10.58 -1.35
C THR A 149 19.52 10.30 -2.64
N MET A 150 18.19 10.27 -2.57
CA MET A 150 17.29 9.92 -3.68
C MET A 150 16.06 10.86 -3.70
N PRO A 151 16.23 12.20 -3.71
CA PRO A 151 15.12 13.13 -3.58
C PRO A 151 14.07 12.99 -4.68
N ASP A 152 14.48 12.82 -5.93
CA ASP A 152 13.56 12.70 -7.07
C ASP A 152 12.62 11.49 -6.91
N GLN A 153 13.15 10.37 -6.42
CA GLN A 153 12.34 9.16 -6.20
C GLN A 153 11.39 9.34 -5.01
N MET A 154 11.85 9.95 -3.92
CA MET A 154 11.02 10.20 -2.74
C MET A 154 9.90 11.17 -3.02
N LEU A 155 10.17 12.24 -3.80
CA LEU A 155 9.16 13.17 -4.29
C LEU A 155 8.08 12.44 -5.10
N ARG A 156 8.46 11.59 -6.07
CA ARG A 156 7.52 10.80 -6.87
C ARG A 156 6.67 9.87 -6.02
N TYR A 157 7.26 9.16 -5.08
CA TYR A 157 6.54 8.25 -4.19
C TYR A 157 5.51 9.00 -3.33
N ARG A 158 5.90 10.13 -2.76
CA ARG A 158 5.01 10.92 -1.90
C ARG A 158 3.89 11.59 -2.71
N ALA A 159 4.22 12.17 -3.86
CA ALA A 159 3.22 12.79 -4.74
C ALA A 159 2.19 11.77 -5.24
N ALA A 160 2.63 10.58 -5.67
CA ALA A 160 1.73 9.50 -6.08
C ALA A 160 0.84 9.03 -4.92
N ALA A 161 1.41 8.84 -3.74
CA ALA A 161 0.65 8.45 -2.56
C ALA A 161 -0.45 9.45 -2.20
N TRP A 162 -0.16 10.73 -2.25
CA TRP A 162 -1.15 11.78 -1.99
C TRP A 162 -2.24 11.85 -3.06
N LEU A 163 -1.87 11.70 -4.35
CA LEU A 163 -2.85 11.59 -5.42
C LEU A 163 -3.80 10.40 -5.19
N ILE A 164 -3.25 9.21 -4.94
CA ILE A 164 -4.05 7.98 -4.77
C ILE A 164 -5.01 8.12 -3.59
N ARG A 165 -4.52 8.60 -2.45
CA ARG A 165 -5.32 8.72 -1.23
C ARG A 165 -6.50 9.67 -1.34
N THR A 166 -6.42 10.66 -2.22
CA THR A 166 -7.49 11.64 -2.43
C THR A 166 -8.40 11.29 -3.60
N THR A 167 -7.86 10.61 -4.62
CA THR A 167 -8.58 10.30 -5.86
C THR A 167 -9.24 8.92 -5.82
N ALA A 168 -8.58 7.95 -5.22
CA ALA A 168 -9.04 6.56 -5.14
C ALA A 168 -8.70 5.94 -3.76
N PRO A 169 -9.28 6.47 -2.68
CA PRO A 169 -9.00 6.00 -1.32
C PRO A 169 -9.33 4.52 -1.11
N GLU A 170 -10.24 3.97 -1.88
CA GLU A 170 -10.58 2.55 -1.90
C GLU A 170 -9.38 1.65 -2.24
N ILE A 171 -8.43 2.13 -3.05
CA ILE A 171 -7.21 1.37 -3.41
C ILE A 171 -6.28 1.24 -2.20
N SER A 172 -6.16 2.30 -1.40
CA SER A 172 -5.35 2.27 -0.17
C SER A 172 -6.09 1.67 1.02
N MET A 173 -7.40 1.40 0.89
CA MET A 173 -8.28 1.00 2.00
C MET A 173 -8.21 1.97 3.19
N GLY A 174 -7.93 3.24 2.93
CA GLY A 174 -7.74 4.26 3.96
C GLY A 174 -6.42 4.18 4.73
N LEU A 175 -5.53 3.24 4.39
CA LEU A 175 -4.24 3.11 5.07
C LEU A 175 -3.23 4.19 4.63
N GLN A 176 -2.30 4.48 5.54
CA GLN A 176 -1.23 5.45 5.31
C GLN A 176 -0.14 4.92 4.36
N THR A 177 0.74 5.81 3.92
CA THR A 177 1.95 5.54 3.14
C THR A 177 3.14 6.21 3.76
#